data_0fbe05a104daf039ad21b38993477958
#
_entry.id   0fbe05a104daf039ad21b38993477958
#
_cell.length_a   1.000
_cell.length_b   1.000
_cell.length_c   1.000
_cell.angle_alpha   90.00
_cell.angle_beta   90.00
_cell.angle_gamma   90.00
#
_symmetry.space_group_name_H-M   'P 1'
#
loop_
_entity.id
_entity.type
_entity.pdbx_description
1 polymer ?
#
loop_
_entity_poly.entity_id
_entity_poly.type
_entity_poly.pdbx_seq_one_letter_code
_entity_poly.pdbx_strand_id
1 'polypeptide(L)'
;KAHFHVDGVQALGKIPMQLEDVNSISFSGHKFNGLKGQGILIIDNKEKIEPTIFGGGQEYGIRSGTVNLAMNVSLVKAMEIAIQNLNELNHRLSRYNKVIRECLGQYKGMYINSPENSAPHILNIAFPGVKGEVLVNAFSKLDIMVSTTSACSSKREKLNEVLLAMGIKDNRIAVSYTHL
;
A
#
# COMPACT_ATOMS: atom_id res chain seq x y z
N LYS A 1 -21.20 3.79 -18.96
CA LYS A 1 -20.67 3.93 -17.59
C LYS A 1 -19.23 3.37 -17.59
N ALA A 2 -18.24 4.08 -17.08
CA ALA A 2 -16.88 3.56 -16.98
C ALA A 2 -16.80 2.50 -15.87
N HIS A 3 -15.94 1.49 -16.04
CA HIS A 3 -15.61 0.52 -14.99
C HIS A 3 -14.66 1.18 -13.99
N PHE A 4 -15.03 1.15 -12.70
CA PHE A 4 -14.21 1.70 -11.62
C PHE A 4 -13.49 0.57 -10.87
N HIS A 5 -12.20 0.44 -11.11
CA HIS A 5 -11.32 -0.49 -10.40
C HIS A 5 -10.48 0.21 -9.34
N VAL A 6 -10.34 -0.39 -8.18
CA VAL A 6 -9.48 0.09 -7.10
C VAL A 6 -8.34 -0.91 -6.87
N ASP A 7 -7.10 -0.43 -6.87
CA ASP A 7 -5.98 -1.17 -6.28
C ASP A 7 -6.02 -0.97 -4.76
N GLY A 8 -6.58 -1.96 -4.04
CA GLY A 8 -6.72 -1.98 -2.59
C GLY A 8 -5.56 -2.65 -1.85
N VAL A 9 -4.43 -2.90 -2.52
CA VAL A 9 -3.29 -3.67 -1.96
C VAL A 9 -2.80 -3.11 -0.63
N GLN A 10 -2.88 -1.80 -0.40
CA GLN A 10 -2.48 -1.16 0.86
C GLN A 10 -3.66 -0.85 1.80
N ALA A 11 -4.87 -1.29 1.50
CA ALA A 11 -6.08 -0.93 2.27
C ALA A 11 -6.56 -2.04 3.21
N LEU A 12 -6.61 -3.30 2.74
CA LEU A 12 -7.18 -4.41 3.49
C LEU A 12 -6.46 -4.63 4.82
N GLY A 13 -7.24 -4.66 5.90
CA GLY A 13 -6.75 -4.83 7.27
C GLY A 13 -6.02 -3.63 7.87
N LYS A 14 -6.01 -2.45 7.17
CA LYS A 14 -5.31 -1.23 7.62
C LYS A 14 -6.21 -0.02 7.72
N ILE A 15 -7.14 0.13 6.79
CA ILE A 15 -8.14 1.21 6.78
C ILE A 15 -9.54 0.64 6.54
N PRO A 16 -10.59 1.27 7.11
CA PRO A 16 -11.97 0.95 6.74
C PRO A 16 -12.21 1.21 5.25
N MET A 17 -12.99 0.35 4.61
CA MET A 17 -13.30 0.46 3.19
C MET A 17 -14.83 0.44 2.99
N GLN A 18 -15.31 1.24 2.04
CA GLN A 18 -16.65 1.20 1.50
C GLN A 18 -16.54 0.71 0.04
N LEU A 19 -17.31 -0.31 -0.31
CA LEU A 19 -17.21 -0.99 -1.61
C LEU A 19 -18.44 -0.76 -2.49
N GLU A 20 -19.43 -0.02 -2.04
CA GLU A 20 -20.74 0.14 -2.68
C GLU A 20 -20.67 0.71 -4.09
N ASP A 21 -19.71 1.60 -4.34
CA ASP A 21 -19.54 2.26 -5.66
C ASP A 21 -18.36 1.71 -6.48
N VAL A 22 -17.74 0.62 -6.03
CA VAL A 22 -16.57 0.03 -6.68
C VAL A 22 -16.99 -1.17 -7.53
N ASN A 23 -16.65 -1.15 -8.84
CA ASN A 23 -16.94 -2.28 -9.75
C ASN A 23 -15.99 -3.46 -9.53
N SER A 24 -14.73 -3.19 -9.21
CA SER A 24 -13.79 -4.23 -8.80
C SER A 24 -12.67 -3.67 -7.91
N ILE A 25 -12.11 -4.53 -7.03
CA ILE A 25 -10.98 -4.18 -6.18
C ILE A 25 -10.04 -5.37 -6.06
N SER A 26 -8.74 -5.08 -6.08
CA SER A 26 -7.68 -6.08 -5.94
C SER A 26 -6.89 -5.93 -4.65
N PHE A 27 -6.43 -7.08 -4.11
CA PHE A 27 -5.60 -7.15 -2.92
C PHE A 27 -4.47 -8.15 -3.10
N SER A 28 -3.35 -7.96 -2.37
CA SER A 28 -2.22 -8.90 -2.33
C SER A 28 -2.07 -9.48 -0.93
N GLY A 29 -2.09 -10.81 -0.81
CA GLY A 29 -2.08 -11.53 0.47
C GLY A 29 -0.94 -11.14 1.41
N HIS A 30 0.27 -10.99 0.88
CA HIS A 30 1.45 -10.64 1.67
C HIS A 30 1.39 -9.23 2.30
N LYS A 31 0.46 -8.37 1.90
CA LYS A 31 0.28 -7.03 2.47
C LYS A 31 -0.58 -7.02 3.74
N PHE A 32 -1.26 -8.13 4.02
CA PHE A 32 -1.99 -8.36 5.28
C PHE A 32 -1.57 -9.68 5.97
N ASN A 33 -0.25 -9.97 5.90
CA ASN A 33 0.42 -11.11 6.55
C ASN A 33 0.02 -12.49 6.01
N GLY A 34 -0.55 -12.56 4.82
CA GLY A 34 -0.74 -13.80 4.07
C GLY A 34 0.54 -14.24 3.34
N LEU A 35 0.51 -15.42 2.76
CA LEU A 35 1.63 -15.96 1.98
C LEU A 35 1.84 -15.14 0.69
N LYS A 36 3.09 -15.09 0.20
CA LYS A 36 3.41 -14.47 -1.09
C LYS A 36 2.85 -15.30 -2.26
N GLY A 37 2.60 -14.65 -3.39
CA GLY A 37 2.12 -15.31 -4.61
C GLY A 37 0.60 -15.45 -4.68
N GLN A 38 -0.15 -14.84 -3.75
CA GLN A 38 -1.60 -14.85 -3.72
C GLN A 38 -2.18 -13.45 -3.74
N GLY A 39 -3.34 -13.32 -4.37
CA GLY A 39 -4.15 -12.11 -4.40
C GLY A 39 -5.63 -12.43 -4.39
N ILE A 40 -6.43 -11.41 -4.21
CA ILE A 40 -7.88 -11.44 -4.24
C ILE A 40 -8.34 -10.40 -5.25
N LEU A 41 -9.31 -10.77 -6.09
CA LEU A 41 -10.07 -9.85 -6.92
C LEU A 41 -11.54 -9.97 -6.51
N ILE A 42 -12.10 -8.88 -6.01
CA ILE A 42 -13.55 -8.77 -5.78
C ILE A 42 -14.15 -8.01 -6.96
N ILE A 43 -15.25 -8.52 -7.50
CA ILE A 43 -15.92 -8.00 -8.69
C ILE A 43 -17.40 -7.86 -8.38
N ASP A 44 -17.96 -6.68 -8.63
CA ASP A 44 -19.39 -6.42 -8.52
C ASP A 44 -20.18 -7.21 -9.59
N ASN A 45 -19.68 -7.22 -10.83
CA ASN A 45 -20.29 -7.92 -11.95
C ASN A 45 -19.24 -8.65 -12.79
N LYS A 46 -19.09 -9.95 -12.53
CA LYS A 46 -18.12 -10.82 -13.21
C LYS A 46 -18.31 -10.95 -14.73
N GLU A 47 -19.52 -10.72 -15.24
CA GLU A 47 -19.82 -10.82 -16.67
C GLU A 47 -19.12 -9.73 -17.51
N LYS A 48 -18.65 -8.66 -16.87
CA LYS A 48 -17.90 -7.57 -17.51
C LYS A 48 -16.40 -7.81 -17.62
N ILE A 49 -15.90 -8.92 -17.07
CA ILE A 49 -14.47 -9.26 -17.08
C ILE A 49 -14.27 -10.47 -17.99
N GLU A 50 -13.52 -10.24 -19.06
CA GLU A 50 -13.08 -11.31 -19.94
C GLU A 50 -11.81 -11.98 -19.40
N PRO A 51 -11.72 -13.31 -19.47
CA PRO A 51 -10.53 -14.03 -19.02
C PRO A 51 -9.33 -13.72 -19.91
N THR A 52 -8.17 -13.53 -19.33
CA THR A 52 -6.89 -13.43 -20.04
C THR A 52 -6.09 -14.75 -20.01
N ILE A 53 -6.49 -15.70 -19.13
CA ILE A 53 -5.91 -17.03 -19.00
C ILE A 53 -7.03 -18.05 -19.22
N PHE A 54 -6.96 -18.73 -20.35
CA PHE A 54 -7.96 -19.70 -20.80
C PHE A 54 -7.60 -21.12 -20.36
N GLY A 55 -8.61 -21.99 -20.20
CA GLY A 55 -8.44 -23.40 -19.82
C GLY A 55 -9.69 -24.03 -19.21
N GLY A 56 -9.57 -24.68 -18.06
CA GLY A 56 -10.61 -25.51 -17.44
C GLY A 56 -11.74 -24.76 -16.73
N GLY A 57 -11.85 -23.43 -16.85
CA GLY A 57 -12.98 -22.65 -16.33
C GLY A 57 -12.98 -22.42 -14.81
N GLN A 58 -11.87 -22.63 -14.12
CA GLN A 58 -11.73 -22.31 -12.68
C GLN A 58 -11.93 -20.80 -12.43
N GLU A 59 -12.16 -20.43 -11.17
CA GLU A 59 -12.45 -19.06 -10.73
C GLU A 59 -13.59 -18.44 -11.54
N TYR A 60 -14.71 -19.17 -11.66
CA TYR A 60 -15.90 -18.77 -12.44
C TYR A 60 -15.62 -18.50 -13.93
N GLY A 61 -14.61 -19.14 -14.51
CA GLY A 61 -14.19 -18.94 -15.89
C GLY A 61 -13.32 -17.69 -16.13
N ILE A 62 -13.08 -16.89 -15.11
CA ILE A 62 -12.30 -15.66 -15.22
C ILE A 62 -10.78 -15.92 -15.21
N ARG A 63 -10.35 -16.93 -14.46
CA ARG A 63 -8.94 -17.29 -14.35
C ARG A 63 -8.79 -18.81 -14.28
N SER A 64 -8.43 -19.43 -15.37
CA SER A 64 -8.24 -20.88 -15.46
C SER A 64 -6.91 -21.31 -14.82
N GLY A 65 -6.88 -22.55 -14.33
CA GLY A 65 -5.73 -23.20 -13.70
C GLY A 65 -6.12 -23.92 -12.42
N THR A 66 -5.42 -24.98 -12.07
CA THR A 66 -5.69 -25.76 -10.85
C THR A 66 -5.60 -24.85 -9.62
N VAL A 67 -6.67 -24.87 -8.82
CA VAL A 67 -6.77 -24.04 -7.62
C VAL A 67 -5.85 -24.59 -6.54
N ASN A 68 -5.01 -23.74 -5.97
CA ASN A 68 -4.18 -24.09 -4.82
C ASN A 68 -4.99 -23.95 -3.52
N LEU A 69 -5.71 -24.99 -3.15
CA LEU A 69 -6.62 -24.97 -2.01
C LEU A 69 -5.92 -24.59 -0.70
N ALA A 70 -4.74 -25.16 -0.43
CA ALA A 70 -4.00 -24.90 0.81
C ALA A 70 -3.63 -23.41 0.95
N MET A 71 -3.17 -22.82 -0.15
CA MET A 71 -2.86 -21.40 -0.18
C MET A 71 -4.12 -20.52 -0.05
N ASN A 72 -5.22 -20.89 -0.70
CA ASN A 72 -6.46 -20.13 -0.60
C ASN A 72 -7.01 -20.14 0.84
N VAL A 73 -6.97 -21.29 1.53
CA VAL A 73 -7.38 -21.38 2.93
C VAL A 73 -6.50 -20.49 3.82
N SER A 74 -5.17 -20.49 3.60
CA SER A 74 -4.25 -19.63 4.35
C SER A 74 -4.52 -18.13 4.08
N LEU A 75 -4.86 -17.78 2.84
CA LEU A 75 -5.19 -16.41 2.44
C LEU A 75 -6.46 -15.91 3.14
N VAL A 76 -7.52 -16.75 3.13
CA VAL A 76 -8.78 -16.43 3.83
C VAL A 76 -8.55 -16.25 5.33
N LYS A 77 -7.73 -17.12 5.94
CA LYS A 77 -7.42 -17.00 7.37
C LYS A 77 -6.64 -15.72 7.70
N ALA A 78 -5.67 -15.35 6.87
CA ALA A 78 -4.95 -14.08 7.02
C ALA A 78 -5.89 -12.88 6.87
N MET A 79 -6.81 -12.92 5.91
CA MET A 79 -7.82 -11.89 5.70
C MET A 79 -8.76 -11.75 6.90
N GLU A 80 -9.27 -12.86 7.43
CA GLU A 80 -10.11 -12.90 8.62
C GLU A 80 -9.43 -12.21 9.81
N ILE A 81 -8.18 -12.60 10.11
CA ILE A 81 -7.39 -12.00 11.18
C ILE A 81 -7.17 -10.49 10.96
N ALA A 82 -6.86 -10.10 9.72
CA ALA A 82 -6.64 -8.69 9.37
C ALA A 82 -7.91 -7.84 9.58
N ILE A 83 -9.07 -8.37 9.20
CA ILE A 83 -10.37 -7.68 9.38
C ILE A 83 -10.74 -7.61 10.87
N GLN A 84 -10.56 -8.68 11.64
CA GLN A 84 -10.85 -8.71 13.08
C GLN A 84 -10.04 -7.67 13.84
N ASN A 85 -8.78 -7.47 13.45
CA ASN A 85 -7.85 -6.53 14.12
C ASN A 85 -7.86 -5.12 13.52
N LEU A 86 -8.68 -4.86 12.49
CA LEU A 86 -8.66 -3.60 11.73
C LEU A 86 -8.78 -2.36 12.63
N ASN A 87 -9.77 -2.32 13.51
CA ASN A 87 -10.05 -1.13 14.33
C ASN A 87 -8.91 -0.83 15.29
N GLU A 88 -8.39 -1.86 15.98
CA GLU A 88 -7.28 -1.71 16.91
C GLU A 88 -6.01 -1.26 16.18
N LEU A 89 -5.68 -1.93 15.07
CA LEU A 89 -4.51 -1.58 14.26
C LEU A 89 -4.61 -0.16 13.69
N ASN A 90 -5.74 0.20 13.12
CA ASN A 90 -5.96 1.54 12.55
C ASN A 90 -5.81 2.63 13.62
N HIS A 91 -6.41 2.43 14.80
CA HIS A 91 -6.29 3.38 15.92
C HIS A 91 -4.83 3.50 16.39
N ARG A 92 -4.12 2.39 16.54
CA ARG A 92 -2.70 2.38 16.94
C ARG A 92 -1.82 3.10 15.92
N LEU A 93 -1.99 2.81 14.62
CA LEU A 93 -1.24 3.46 13.55
C LEU A 93 -1.54 4.97 13.45
N SER A 94 -2.79 5.36 13.62
CA SER A 94 -3.20 6.78 13.65
C SER A 94 -2.51 7.53 14.80
N ARG A 95 -2.43 6.90 15.98
CA ARG A 95 -1.72 7.48 17.12
C ARG A 95 -0.22 7.63 16.84
N TYR A 96 0.43 6.61 16.26
CA TYR A 96 1.84 6.70 15.91
C TYR A 96 2.11 7.77 14.85
N ASN A 97 1.27 7.81 13.81
CA ASN A 97 1.36 8.83 12.76
C ASN A 97 1.27 10.24 13.33
N LYS A 98 0.32 10.47 14.25
CA LYS A 98 0.16 11.75 14.95
C LYS A 98 1.40 12.13 15.75
N VAL A 99 1.93 11.22 16.58
CA VAL A 99 3.14 11.47 17.39
C VAL A 99 4.33 11.80 16.50
N ILE A 100 4.53 11.06 15.40
CA ILE A 100 5.64 11.33 14.47
C ILE A 100 5.46 12.69 13.81
N ARG A 101 4.26 13.06 13.38
CA ARG A 101 3.98 14.39 12.80
C ARG A 101 4.27 15.52 13.77
N GLU A 102 3.83 15.40 15.02
CA GLU A 102 4.06 16.37 16.08
C GLU A 102 5.56 16.53 16.39
N CYS A 103 6.29 15.41 16.51
CA CYS A 103 7.72 15.43 16.71
C CYS A 103 8.46 16.10 15.53
N LEU A 104 8.15 15.68 14.30
CA LEU A 104 8.83 16.18 13.11
C LEU A 104 8.49 17.65 12.80
N GLY A 105 7.28 18.10 13.13
CA GLY A 105 6.84 19.49 12.95
C GLY A 105 7.67 20.53 13.72
N GLN A 106 8.44 20.08 14.73
CA GLN A 106 9.33 20.95 15.51
C GLN A 106 10.65 21.27 14.79
N TYR A 107 11.01 20.52 13.75
CA TYR A 107 12.28 20.66 13.07
C TYR A 107 12.14 21.46 11.78
N LYS A 108 12.91 22.53 11.64
CA LYS A 108 12.99 23.33 10.41
C LYS A 108 13.73 22.55 9.32
N GLY A 109 13.24 22.62 8.08
CA GLY A 109 13.87 22.00 6.93
C GLY A 109 13.44 20.55 6.66
N MET A 110 12.52 20.00 7.44
CA MET A 110 11.81 18.75 7.13
C MET A 110 10.40 19.05 6.66
N TYR A 111 9.87 18.19 5.79
CA TYR A 111 8.52 18.34 5.24
C TYR A 111 7.80 17.02 5.25
N ILE A 112 6.58 17.01 5.72
CA ILE A 112 5.69 15.86 5.60
C ILE A 112 4.87 16.03 4.33
N ASN A 113 5.03 15.12 3.38
CA ASN A 113 4.33 15.15 2.10
C ASN A 113 2.95 14.46 2.18
N SER A 114 2.78 13.49 3.08
CA SER A 114 1.49 12.81 3.28
C SER A 114 0.46 13.77 3.87
N PRO A 115 -0.73 13.94 3.24
CA PRO A 115 -1.84 14.71 3.79
C PRO A 115 -2.28 14.19 5.18
N GLU A 116 -2.94 15.03 5.97
CA GLU A 116 -3.44 14.63 7.30
C GLU A 116 -4.49 13.51 7.23
N ASN A 117 -5.32 13.53 6.19
CA ASN A 117 -6.36 12.53 5.92
C ASN A 117 -5.86 11.31 5.12
N SER A 118 -4.55 11.10 5.00
CA SER A 118 -3.98 9.94 4.32
C SER A 118 -4.06 8.67 5.18
N ALA A 119 -3.82 7.52 4.56
CA ALA A 119 -3.74 6.23 5.25
C ALA A 119 -2.70 6.27 6.38
N PRO A 120 -3.06 5.95 7.63
CA PRO A 120 -2.21 6.23 8.80
C PRO A 120 -0.91 5.42 8.85
N HIS A 121 -0.84 4.31 8.14
CA HIS A 121 0.35 3.46 8.04
C HIS A 121 1.36 3.94 6.99
N ILE A 122 1.05 5.00 6.22
CA ILE A 122 1.94 5.55 5.20
C ILE A 122 2.27 7.00 5.56
N LEU A 123 3.54 7.27 5.80
CA LEU A 123 4.02 8.61 6.07
C LEU A 123 5.23 8.91 5.18
N ASN A 124 5.07 9.84 4.25
CA ASN A 124 6.15 10.29 3.38
C ASN A 124 6.74 11.58 3.93
N ILE A 125 8.06 11.59 4.15
CA ILE A 125 8.80 12.69 4.75
C ILE A 125 9.94 13.07 3.81
N ALA A 126 10.19 14.38 3.63
CA ALA A 126 11.29 14.88 2.84
C ALA A 126 12.32 15.63 3.70
N PHE A 127 13.60 15.40 3.38
CA PHE A 127 14.76 16.05 4.01
C PHE A 127 15.61 16.72 2.92
N PRO A 128 15.23 17.91 2.44
CA PRO A 128 15.97 18.60 1.38
C PRO A 128 17.45 18.80 1.73
N GLY A 129 18.32 18.52 0.75
CA GLY A 129 19.77 18.67 0.92
C GLY A 129 20.49 17.42 1.46
N VAL A 130 19.77 16.37 1.83
CA VAL A 130 20.37 15.10 2.27
C VAL A 130 20.08 14.00 1.24
N LYS A 131 21.12 13.30 0.79
CA LYS A 131 20.95 12.17 -0.14
C LYS A 131 20.16 11.03 0.53
N GLY A 132 19.21 10.46 -0.22
CA GLY A 132 18.31 9.42 0.26
C GLY A 132 19.02 8.21 0.86
N GLU A 133 20.02 7.69 0.17
CA GLU A 133 20.83 6.55 0.62
C GLU A 133 21.54 6.80 1.94
N VAL A 134 22.00 8.02 2.19
CA VAL A 134 22.68 8.38 3.44
C VAL A 134 21.72 8.27 4.63
N LEU A 135 20.49 8.75 4.45
CA LEU A 135 19.47 8.66 5.51
C LEU A 135 18.97 7.23 5.74
N VAL A 136 18.73 6.46 4.66
CA VAL A 136 18.36 5.04 4.80
C VAL A 136 19.43 4.30 5.58
N ASN A 137 20.72 4.49 5.26
CA ASN A 137 21.83 3.87 5.98
C ASN A 137 21.93 4.35 7.44
N ALA A 138 21.69 5.63 7.70
CA ALA A 138 21.69 6.18 9.05
C ALA A 138 20.56 5.61 9.90
N PHE A 139 19.34 5.56 9.37
CA PHE A 139 18.18 4.96 10.04
C PHE A 139 18.35 3.46 10.25
N SER A 140 18.89 2.74 9.26
CA SER A 140 19.14 1.30 9.36
C SER A 140 20.10 0.95 10.52
N LYS A 141 21.10 1.82 10.80
CA LYS A 141 21.99 1.65 11.96
C LYS A 141 21.29 1.82 13.31
N LEU A 142 20.12 2.40 13.31
CA LEU A 142 19.25 2.58 14.48
C LEU A 142 18.06 1.60 14.46
N ASP A 143 18.13 0.56 13.64
CA ASP A 143 17.05 -0.44 13.42
C ASP A 143 15.73 0.19 12.95
N ILE A 144 15.77 1.37 12.30
CA ILE A 144 14.62 2.03 11.71
C ILE A 144 14.61 1.76 10.19
N MET A 145 13.62 0.98 9.73
CA MET A 145 13.50 0.61 8.33
C MET A 145 12.65 1.63 7.57
N VAL A 146 13.25 2.29 6.59
CA VAL A 146 12.60 3.26 5.70
C VAL A 146 13.01 2.99 4.25
N SER A 147 12.22 3.46 3.29
CA SER A 147 12.58 3.38 1.86
C SER A 147 12.56 4.75 1.20
N THR A 148 13.39 4.98 0.20
CA THR A 148 13.49 6.25 -0.56
C THR A 148 12.43 6.37 -1.64
N THR A 149 11.84 5.24 -2.09
CA THR A 149 10.83 5.19 -3.15
C THR A 149 9.80 4.14 -2.80
N SER A 150 8.70 4.08 -3.55
CA SER A 150 7.86 2.88 -3.50
C SER A 150 8.74 1.64 -3.73
N ALA A 151 8.63 0.63 -2.89
CA ALA A 151 9.51 -0.55 -2.88
C ALA A 151 9.64 -1.25 -4.26
N CYS A 152 8.69 -1.02 -5.16
CA CYS A 152 8.67 -1.57 -6.51
C CYS A 152 9.47 -0.76 -7.55
N SER A 153 9.84 0.49 -7.26
CA SER A 153 10.44 1.42 -8.24
C SER A 153 11.93 1.71 -8.00
N SER A 154 12.57 1.05 -7.04
CA SER A 154 13.90 1.37 -6.50
C SER A 154 15.08 1.26 -7.50
N LYS A 155 14.86 0.78 -8.74
CA LYS A 155 15.93 0.56 -9.73
C LYS A 155 16.09 1.69 -10.76
N ARG A 156 15.32 2.77 -10.69
CA ARG A 156 15.43 3.91 -11.63
C ARG A 156 15.43 5.21 -10.85
N GLU A 157 16.37 6.10 -11.13
CA GLU A 157 16.44 7.50 -10.65
C GLU A 157 15.29 8.37 -11.22
N LYS A 158 14.07 7.85 -11.27
CA LYS A 158 12.91 8.64 -11.66
C LYS A 158 12.29 9.26 -10.41
N LEU A 159 12.00 10.55 -10.51
CA LEU A 159 11.16 11.26 -9.53
C LEU A 159 9.88 10.46 -9.28
N ASN A 160 9.42 10.43 -8.03
CA ASN A 160 8.21 9.70 -7.66
C ASN A 160 6.99 10.34 -8.33
N GLU A 161 6.43 9.67 -9.33
CA GLU A 161 5.31 10.16 -10.15
C GLU A 161 4.06 10.48 -9.30
N VAL A 162 3.86 9.74 -8.18
CA VAL A 162 2.76 10.01 -7.25
C VAL A 162 2.93 11.36 -6.56
N LEU A 163 4.13 11.64 -6.05
CA LEU A 163 4.40 12.93 -5.39
C LEU A 163 4.34 14.10 -6.38
N LEU A 164 4.77 13.89 -7.63
CA LEU A 164 4.60 14.86 -8.71
C LEU A 164 3.12 15.14 -8.97
N ALA A 165 2.30 14.10 -9.11
CA ALA A 165 0.87 14.23 -9.31
C ALA A 165 0.15 14.92 -8.14
N MET A 166 0.69 14.79 -6.92
CA MET A 166 0.23 15.53 -5.74
C MET A 166 0.68 17.00 -5.71
N GLY A 167 1.44 17.47 -6.70
CA GLY A 167 1.94 18.85 -6.77
C GLY A 167 3.12 19.14 -5.81
N ILE A 168 3.80 18.09 -5.32
CA ILE A 168 4.97 18.25 -4.47
C ILE A 168 6.15 18.76 -5.31
N LYS A 169 6.89 19.75 -4.78
CA LYS A 169 8.05 20.34 -5.49
C LYS A 169 9.21 19.36 -5.59
N ASP A 170 9.98 19.44 -6.69
CA ASP A 170 11.07 18.51 -7.04
C ASP A 170 12.12 18.36 -5.93
N ASN A 171 12.49 19.45 -5.24
CA ASN A 171 13.45 19.40 -4.15
C ASN A 171 12.97 18.63 -2.90
N ARG A 172 11.67 18.33 -2.80
CA ARG A 172 11.07 17.50 -1.77
C ARG A 172 10.88 16.07 -2.24
N ILE A 173 10.75 15.85 -3.55
CA ILE A 173 10.54 14.51 -4.14
C ILE A 173 11.84 13.71 -4.15
N ALA A 174 12.94 14.33 -4.61
CA ALA A 174 14.25 13.68 -4.73
C ALA A 174 14.81 13.11 -3.42
N VAL A 175 14.30 13.57 -2.28
CA VAL A 175 14.76 13.24 -0.93
C VAL A 175 13.62 12.81 0.00
N SER A 176 12.57 12.24 -0.57
CA SER A 176 11.40 11.80 0.19
C SER A 176 11.51 10.33 0.59
N TYR A 177 10.95 10.01 1.74
CA TYR A 177 10.97 8.68 2.36
C TYR A 177 9.56 8.23 2.68
N THR A 178 9.30 6.96 2.49
CA THR A 178 8.03 6.34 2.87
C THR A 178 8.32 5.26 3.89
N HIS A 179 7.64 5.33 5.01
CA HIS A 179 7.57 4.27 6.00
C HIS A 179 6.26 3.51 5.83
N LEU A 180 6.34 2.18 5.85
CA LEU A 180 5.21 1.26 5.79
C LEU A 180 4.99 0.58 7.13
#